data_89150e28314051343f94e60416cb09d7
#
_entry.id   89150e28314051343f94e60416cb09d7
#
_cell.length_a   1.000
_cell.length_b   1.000
_cell.length_c   1.000
_cell.angle_alpha   90.00
_cell.angle_beta   90.00
_cell.angle_gamma   90.00
#
_symmetry.space_group_name_H-M   'P 1'
#
loop_
_entity.id
_entity.type
_entity.pdbx_description
1 polymer ?
#
loop_
_entity_poly.entity_id
_entity_poly.type
_entity_poly.pdbx_seq_one_letter_code
_entity_poly.pdbx_strand_id
1 'polypeptide(L)'
;QSQNEAIASQSQSRLESQVKAIASQLQSQSSQIEAIASQLQSQNEAIASQSQSRLESQRKAIASQPKQISKPVPDTRILSSSGFDYSQLNRLLKSGNWKAADEETAKMMLAVAGKTQRGYLDDDDIKNFPCEDLRIIDGLWVKHSNGHFGFSVQKQIYINCGGKPNGSIPSDTIWERYCDEVGWRVNGIKTHWSNCTFSAAAPRGHLPTDEKWGYWGSWTVNRVFSRAQTCNL
;
A
#
# COMPACT_ATOMS: atom_id res chain seq x y z
N GLN A 1 5.78 57.75 38.44
CA GLN A 1 5.32 57.73 37.03
C GLN A 1 6.49 57.50 36.07
N SER A 2 7.60 58.22 36.20
CA SER A 2 8.76 58.16 35.26
C SER A 2 9.49 56.78 35.19
N GLN A 3 9.49 56.03 36.28
CA GLN A 3 10.15 54.71 36.32
C GLN A 3 9.38 53.62 35.50
N ASN A 4 8.07 53.68 35.54
CA ASN A 4 7.21 52.73 34.76
C ASN A 4 7.28 53.01 33.26
N GLU A 5 7.40 54.28 32.86
CA GLU A 5 7.58 54.66 31.45
C GLU A 5 8.94 54.22 30.88
N ALA A 6 10.00 54.31 31.68
CA ALA A 6 11.33 53.84 31.31
C ALA A 6 11.37 52.30 31.14
N ILE A 7 10.72 51.55 32.02
CA ILE A 7 10.61 50.09 31.94
C ILE A 7 9.80 49.68 30.71
N ALA A 8 8.70 50.37 30.40
CA ALA A 8 7.88 50.10 29.23
C ALA A 8 8.68 50.35 27.92
N SER A 9 9.39 51.45 27.83
CA SER A 9 10.24 51.79 26.66
C SER A 9 11.36 50.77 26.44
N GLN A 10 12.02 50.33 27.52
CA GLN A 10 13.07 49.31 27.45
C GLN A 10 12.52 47.95 27.03
N SER A 11 11.35 47.56 27.54
CA SER A 11 10.67 46.32 27.13
C SER A 11 10.26 46.32 25.66
N GLN A 12 9.74 47.44 25.16
CA GLN A 12 9.34 47.60 23.79
C GLN A 12 10.55 47.51 22.83
N SER A 13 11.65 48.22 23.14
CA SER A 13 12.89 48.14 22.37
C SER A 13 13.47 46.73 22.30
N ARG A 14 13.38 45.98 23.39
CA ARG A 14 13.81 44.55 23.46
C ARG A 14 12.92 43.66 22.60
N LEU A 15 11.61 43.87 22.62
CA LEU A 15 10.64 43.14 21.80
C LEU A 15 10.92 43.39 20.30
N GLU A 16 11.08 44.66 19.92
CA GLU A 16 11.38 45.01 18.53
C GLU A 16 12.67 44.35 18.02
N SER A 17 13.71 44.32 18.85
CA SER A 17 14.97 43.68 18.53
C SER A 17 14.79 42.16 18.33
N GLN A 18 13.99 41.51 19.19
CA GLN A 18 13.68 40.06 19.06
C GLN A 18 12.87 39.77 17.79
N VAL A 19 11.84 40.57 17.51
CA VAL A 19 11.02 40.43 16.30
C VAL A 19 11.89 40.55 15.03
N LYS A 20 12.80 41.50 15.00
CA LYS A 20 13.73 41.68 13.88
C LYS A 20 14.69 40.51 13.70
N ALA A 21 15.20 39.96 14.80
CA ALA A 21 16.05 38.76 14.76
C ALA A 21 15.29 37.52 14.24
N ILE A 22 14.05 37.30 14.71
CA ILE A 22 13.18 36.20 14.25
C ILE A 22 12.85 36.39 12.76
N ALA A 23 12.51 37.58 12.31
CA ALA A 23 12.23 37.85 10.90
C ALA A 23 13.43 37.54 9.99
N SER A 24 14.65 37.91 10.39
CA SER A 24 15.88 37.61 9.68
C SER A 24 16.15 36.09 9.64
N GLN A 25 15.88 35.39 10.71
CA GLN A 25 16.03 33.92 10.77
C GLN A 25 15.02 33.20 9.88
N LEU A 26 13.76 33.64 9.86
CA LEU A 26 12.72 33.10 8.98
C LEU A 26 13.08 33.34 7.49
N GLN A 27 13.60 34.49 7.15
CA GLN A 27 14.03 34.79 5.79
C GLN A 27 15.19 33.89 5.34
N SER A 28 16.17 33.64 6.22
CA SER A 28 17.26 32.70 5.96
C SER A 28 16.74 31.26 5.75
N GLN A 29 15.81 30.81 6.58
CA GLN A 29 15.18 29.46 6.43
C GLN A 29 14.39 29.34 5.14
N SER A 30 13.64 30.39 4.75
CA SER A 30 12.92 30.41 3.47
C SER A 30 13.85 30.24 2.29
N SER A 31 14.97 30.93 2.27
CA SER A 31 15.99 30.83 1.20
C SER A 31 16.61 29.40 1.16
N GLN A 32 16.83 28.79 2.29
CA GLN A 32 17.33 27.40 2.35
C GLN A 32 16.31 26.40 1.80
N ILE A 33 15.04 26.59 2.12
CA ILE A 33 13.94 25.73 1.62
C ILE A 33 13.84 25.85 0.09
N GLU A 34 13.93 27.06 -0.47
CA GLU A 34 13.93 27.28 -1.92
C GLU A 34 15.11 26.59 -2.61
N ALA A 35 16.30 26.67 -2.02
CA ALA A 35 17.48 25.98 -2.54
C ALA A 35 17.35 24.48 -2.54
N ILE A 36 16.81 23.89 -1.46
CA ILE A 36 16.53 22.45 -1.36
C ILE A 36 15.46 22.03 -2.38
N ALA A 37 14.40 22.80 -2.54
CA ALA A 37 13.35 22.52 -3.52
C ALA A 37 13.89 22.49 -4.95
N SER A 38 14.75 23.46 -5.32
CA SER A 38 15.41 23.50 -6.63
C SER A 38 16.35 22.32 -6.85
N GLN A 39 17.07 21.89 -5.81
CA GLN A 39 17.94 20.73 -5.87
C GLN A 39 17.16 19.42 -6.04
N LEU A 40 16.05 19.27 -5.34
CA LEU A 40 15.16 18.11 -5.48
C LEU A 40 14.53 18.05 -6.87
N GLN A 41 14.13 19.18 -7.43
CA GLN A 41 13.57 19.25 -8.78
C GLN A 41 14.59 18.80 -9.83
N SER A 42 15.82 19.28 -9.76
CA SER A 42 16.88 18.87 -10.70
C SER A 42 17.25 17.38 -10.57
N GLN A 43 17.25 16.82 -9.35
CA GLN A 43 17.44 15.38 -9.14
C GLN A 43 16.31 14.56 -9.73
N ASN A 44 15.06 14.97 -9.57
CA ASN A 44 13.91 14.28 -10.13
C ASN A 44 13.93 14.28 -11.66
N GLU A 45 14.30 15.38 -12.29
CA GLU A 45 14.46 15.48 -13.76
C GLU A 45 15.59 14.57 -14.27
N ALA A 46 16.71 14.50 -13.55
CA ALA A 46 17.81 13.60 -13.88
C ALA A 46 17.40 12.11 -13.77
N ILE A 47 16.67 11.74 -12.72
CA ILE A 47 16.14 10.38 -12.52
C ILE A 47 15.14 10.03 -13.62
N ALA A 48 14.26 10.95 -13.98
CA ALA A 48 13.27 10.74 -15.06
C ALA A 48 13.97 10.52 -16.41
N SER A 49 14.98 11.32 -16.73
CA SER A 49 15.76 11.19 -17.97
C SER A 49 16.55 9.87 -18.02
N GLN A 50 17.15 9.47 -16.90
CA GLN A 50 17.88 8.21 -16.80
C GLN A 50 16.93 7.00 -16.92
N SER A 51 15.74 7.09 -16.34
CA SER A 51 14.72 6.06 -16.42
C SER A 51 14.20 5.88 -17.85
N GLN A 52 13.99 6.98 -18.59
CA GLN A 52 13.57 6.96 -19.99
C GLN A 52 14.64 6.34 -20.90
N SER A 53 15.90 6.74 -20.72
CA SER A 53 17.00 6.20 -21.55
C SER A 53 17.22 4.70 -21.28
N ARG A 54 17.04 4.25 -20.05
CA ARG A 54 17.12 2.83 -19.66
C ARG A 54 15.97 2.00 -20.27
N LEU A 55 14.75 2.53 -20.24
CA LEU A 55 13.58 1.91 -20.87
C LEU A 55 13.74 1.82 -22.39
N GLU A 56 14.27 2.83 -23.02
CA GLU A 56 14.49 2.84 -24.47
C GLU A 56 15.60 1.88 -24.90
N SER A 57 16.66 1.78 -24.09
CA SER A 57 17.71 0.78 -24.29
C SER A 57 17.19 -0.65 -24.12
N GLN A 58 16.34 -0.89 -23.13
CA GLN A 58 15.69 -2.20 -22.93
C GLN A 58 14.72 -2.53 -24.06
N ARG A 59 13.93 -1.57 -24.56
CA ARG A 59 13.06 -1.75 -25.74
C ARG A 59 13.85 -2.12 -26.99
N LYS A 60 14.98 -1.45 -27.24
CA LYS A 60 15.86 -1.77 -28.36
C LYS A 60 16.49 -3.16 -28.22
N ALA A 61 16.93 -3.53 -27.03
CA ALA A 61 17.47 -4.85 -26.74
C ALA A 61 16.42 -5.97 -26.92
N ILE A 62 15.17 -5.74 -26.53
CA ILE A 62 14.06 -6.68 -26.74
C ILE A 62 13.68 -6.77 -28.24
N ALA A 63 13.72 -5.66 -28.97
CA ALA A 63 13.40 -5.62 -30.38
C ALA A 63 14.47 -6.29 -31.27
N SER A 64 15.72 -6.35 -30.82
CA SER A 64 16.84 -6.96 -31.52
C SER A 64 17.06 -8.45 -31.14
N GLN A 65 16.33 -8.99 -30.20
CA GLN A 65 16.36 -10.44 -29.97
C GLN A 65 15.56 -11.16 -31.09
N PRO A 66 16.16 -12.14 -31.80
CA PRO A 66 15.37 -12.96 -32.70
C PRO A 66 14.26 -13.60 -31.92
N LYS A 67 13.03 -13.52 -32.44
CA LYS A 67 11.88 -14.25 -31.91
C LYS A 67 12.24 -15.74 -31.91
N GLN A 68 12.93 -16.19 -30.85
CA GLN A 68 12.85 -17.57 -30.49
C GLN A 68 11.41 -17.76 -30.02
N ILE A 69 10.64 -18.36 -30.91
CA ILE A 69 9.39 -19.01 -30.54
C ILE A 69 9.83 -20.18 -29.66
N SER A 70 10.13 -19.87 -28.38
CA SER A 70 10.14 -20.87 -27.35
C SER A 70 8.71 -21.41 -27.35
N LYS A 71 8.56 -22.69 -27.72
CA LYS A 71 7.32 -23.43 -27.46
C LYS A 71 6.85 -23.03 -26.07
N PRO A 72 5.60 -22.61 -25.88
CA PRO A 72 5.11 -22.28 -24.56
C PRO A 72 5.36 -23.53 -23.69
N VAL A 73 6.25 -23.39 -22.70
CA VAL A 73 6.26 -24.32 -21.57
C VAL A 73 4.82 -24.28 -21.09
N PRO A 74 4.11 -25.42 -20.99
CA PRO A 74 2.73 -25.42 -20.58
C PRO A 74 2.68 -24.72 -19.22
N ASP A 75 2.18 -23.49 -19.23
CA ASP A 75 1.89 -22.73 -18.00
C ASP A 75 0.78 -23.56 -17.35
N THR A 76 1.16 -24.40 -16.39
CA THR A 76 0.24 -25.33 -15.76
C THR A 76 -0.87 -24.47 -15.20
N ARG A 77 -2.09 -24.58 -15.78
CA ARG A 77 -3.24 -23.82 -15.34
C ARG A 77 -3.43 -24.06 -13.85
N ILE A 78 -3.60 -22.97 -13.11
CA ILE A 78 -3.90 -23.02 -11.68
C ILE A 78 -5.40 -22.86 -11.57
N LEU A 79 -6.11 -24.00 -11.55
CA LEU A 79 -7.56 -24.05 -11.49
C LEU A 79 -7.99 -24.45 -10.07
N SER A 80 -9.02 -23.78 -9.53
CA SER A 80 -9.73 -24.32 -8.38
C SER A 80 -10.72 -25.41 -8.80
N SER A 81 -11.22 -26.17 -7.85
CA SER A 81 -12.28 -27.16 -8.08
C SER A 81 -13.58 -26.52 -8.59
N SER A 82 -13.81 -25.24 -8.28
CA SER A 82 -14.91 -24.43 -8.81
C SER A 82 -14.68 -23.93 -10.25
N GLY A 83 -13.52 -24.22 -10.85
CA GLY A 83 -13.20 -23.88 -12.24
C GLY A 83 -12.64 -22.49 -12.46
N PHE A 84 -12.31 -21.73 -11.42
CA PHE A 84 -11.65 -20.42 -11.56
C PHE A 84 -10.17 -20.59 -11.90
N ASP A 85 -9.67 -19.79 -12.86
CA ASP A 85 -8.29 -19.83 -13.36
C ASP A 85 -7.46 -18.70 -12.75
N TYR A 86 -6.50 -19.06 -11.89
CA TYR A 86 -5.56 -18.16 -11.21
C TYR A 86 -4.23 -17.96 -11.95
N SER A 87 -4.10 -18.49 -13.15
CA SER A 87 -2.85 -18.41 -13.94
C SER A 87 -2.45 -16.96 -14.22
N GLN A 88 -3.42 -16.05 -14.42
CA GLN A 88 -3.13 -14.64 -14.61
C GLN A 88 -2.54 -14.00 -13.34
N LEU A 89 -3.15 -14.25 -12.18
CA LEU A 89 -2.64 -13.77 -10.89
C LEU A 89 -1.21 -14.29 -10.64
N ASN A 90 -0.98 -15.59 -10.90
CA ASN A 90 0.33 -16.20 -10.77
C ASN A 90 1.39 -15.53 -11.66
N ARG A 91 1.06 -15.21 -12.92
CA ARG A 91 1.98 -14.52 -13.85
C ARG A 91 2.32 -13.12 -13.37
N LEU A 92 1.32 -12.36 -12.91
CA LEU A 92 1.50 -10.99 -12.42
C LEU A 92 2.39 -10.96 -11.18
N LEU A 93 2.12 -11.83 -10.21
CA LEU A 93 2.92 -11.95 -9.00
C LEU A 93 4.35 -12.42 -9.29
N LYS A 94 4.52 -13.41 -10.15
CA LYS A 94 5.83 -13.92 -10.58
C LYS A 94 6.68 -12.84 -11.27
N SER A 95 6.05 -11.93 -11.99
CA SER A 95 6.74 -10.81 -12.66
C SER A 95 6.97 -9.59 -11.75
N GLY A 96 6.51 -9.62 -10.51
CA GLY A 96 6.58 -8.48 -9.58
C GLY A 96 5.67 -7.33 -9.96
N ASN A 97 4.65 -7.57 -10.80
CA ASN A 97 3.66 -6.56 -11.15
C ASN A 97 2.58 -6.47 -10.05
N TRP A 98 2.99 -5.98 -8.89
CA TRP A 98 2.18 -5.97 -7.68
C TRP A 98 0.86 -5.22 -7.81
N LYS A 99 0.86 -4.10 -8.55
CA LYS A 99 -0.36 -3.30 -8.76
C LYS A 99 -1.40 -4.06 -9.57
N ALA A 100 -0.99 -4.64 -10.69
CA ALA A 100 -1.89 -5.43 -11.52
C ALA A 100 -2.31 -6.74 -10.82
N ALA A 101 -1.45 -7.31 -9.97
CA ALA A 101 -1.80 -8.47 -9.15
C ALA A 101 -2.85 -8.12 -8.08
N ASP A 102 -2.79 -6.95 -7.48
CA ASP A 102 -3.80 -6.45 -6.54
C ASP A 102 -5.15 -6.25 -7.24
N GLU A 103 -5.15 -5.65 -8.42
CA GLU A 103 -6.34 -5.49 -9.26
C GLU A 103 -6.95 -6.84 -9.69
N GLU A 104 -6.10 -7.79 -10.08
CA GLU A 104 -6.55 -9.14 -10.45
C GLU A 104 -7.09 -9.90 -9.23
N THR A 105 -6.47 -9.72 -8.05
CA THR A 105 -6.99 -10.28 -6.80
C THR A 105 -8.39 -9.77 -6.52
N ALA A 106 -8.62 -8.46 -6.62
CA ALA A 106 -9.94 -7.86 -6.43
C ALA A 106 -10.99 -8.46 -7.39
N LYS A 107 -10.61 -8.58 -8.67
CA LYS A 107 -11.46 -9.19 -9.70
C LYS A 107 -11.79 -10.64 -9.39
N MET A 108 -10.81 -11.44 -8.96
CA MET A 108 -11.02 -12.84 -8.60
C MET A 108 -11.90 -12.97 -7.35
N MET A 109 -11.69 -12.16 -6.31
CA MET A 109 -12.53 -12.14 -5.11
C MET A 109 -14.00 -11.90 -5.47
N LEU A 110 -14.28 -10.92 -6.34
CA LEU A 110 -15.63 -10.61 -6.80
C LEU A 110 -16.23 -11.73 -7.69
N ALA A 111 -15.42 -12.30 -8.58
CA ALA A 111 -15.85 -13.35 -9.51
C ALA A 111 -16.22 -14.64 -8.77
N VAL A 112 -15.36 -15.09 -7.84
CA VAL A 112 -15.57 -16.30 -7.03
C VAL A 112 -16.82 -16.19 -6.16
N ALA A 113 -17.06 -15.01 -5.59
CA ALA A 113 -18.28 -14.75 -4.82
C ALA A 113 -19.52 -14.49 -5.69
N GLY A 114 -19.39 -14.44 -7.04
CA GLY A 114 -20.49 -14.12 -7.96
C GLY A 114 -21.01 -12.69 -7.85
N LYS A 115 -20.13 -11.74 -7.46
CA LYS A 115 -20.49 -10.34 -7.16
C LYS A 115 -19.85 -9.31 -8.08
N THR A 116 -19.38 -9.72 -9.25
CA THR A 116 -18.71 -8.85 -10.23
C THR A 116 -19.57 -7.64 -10.62
N GLN A 117 -20.88 -7.80 -10.78
CA GLN A 117 -21.76 -6.67 -11.13
C GLN A 117 -21.97 -5.71 -9.95
N ARG A 118 -22.03 -6.22 -8.72
CA ARG A 118 -22.19 -5.40 -7.52
C ARG A 118 -20.91 -4.63 -7.20
N GLY A 119 -19.74 -5.20 -7.49
CA GLY A 119 -18.44 -4.56 -7.33
C GLY A 119 -17.89 -4.53 -5.89
N TYR A 120 -18.56 -5.18 -4.94
CA TYR A 120 -18.05 -5.32 -3.56
C TYR A 120 -18.61 -6.60 -2.90
N LEU A 121 -17.92 -7.07 -1.84
CA LEU A 121 -18.33 -8.20 -1.00
C LEU A 121 -18.88 -7.67 0.32
N ASP A 122 -20.00 -8.23 0.76
CA ASP A 122 -20.53 -8.04 2.11
C ASP A 122 -20.07 -9.14 3.07
N ASP A 123 -20.54 -9.06 4.31
CA ASP A 123 -20.18 -9.98 5.38
C ASP A 123 -20.50 -11.44 5.04
N ASP A 124 -21.67 -11.70 4.45
CA ASP A 124 -22.11 -13.06 4.11
C ASP A 124 -21.31 -13.62 2.93
N ASP A 125 -20.94 -12.78 1.96
CA ASP A 125 -20.09 -13.19 0.85
C ASP A 125 -18.70 -13.64 1.34
N ILE A 126 -18.11 -12.85 2.25
CA ILE A 126 -16.79 -13.16 2.80
C ILE A 126 -16.86 -14.39 3.72
N LYS A 127 -17.87 -14.49 4.56
CA LYS A 127 -18.10 -15.62 5.46
C LYS A 127 -18.25 -16.94 4.70
N ASN A 128 -18.87 -16.91 3.54
CA ASN A 128 -19.12 -18.07 2.69
C ASN A 128 -18.10 -18.23 1.57
N PHE A 129 -17.08 -17.38 1.50
CA PHE A 129 -16.07 -17.44 0.44
C PHE A 129 -15.39 -18.82 0.41
N PRO A 130 -15.24 -19.48 -0.76
CA PRO A 130 -14.66 -20.81 -0.84
C PRO A 130 -13.24 -20.87 -0.30
N CYS A 131 -12.97 -21.79 0.62
CA CYS A 131 -11.66 -21.91 1.25
C CYS A 131 -10.54 -22.30 0.28
N GLU A 132 -10.85 -23.08 -0.74
CA GLU A 132 -9.87 -23.47 -1.74
C GLU A 132 -9.37 -22.23 -2.50
N ASP A 133 -10.31 -21.43 -3.00
CA ASP A 133 -10.01 -20.21 -3.75
C ASP A 133 -9.23 -19.20 -2.89
N LEU A 134 -9.63 -19.05 -1.61
CA LEU A 134 -8.90 -18.18 -0.68
C LEU A 134 -7.47 -18.67 -0.43
N ARG A 135 -7.26 -19.98 -0.28
CA ARG A 135 -5.92 -20.57 -0.13
C ARG A 135 -5.07 -20.40 -1.39
N ILE A 136 -5.66 -20.56 -2.58
CA ILE A 136 -4.92 -20.36 -3.83
C ILE A 136 -4.45 -18.92 -3.94
N ILE A 137 -5.33 -17.94 -3.72
CA ILE A 137 -4.99 -16.52 -3.76
C ILE A 137 -3.88 -16.22 -2.74
N ASP A 138 -4.09 -16.57 -1.48
CA ASP A 138 -3.11 -16.33 -0.42
C ASP A 138 -1.77 -17.01 -0.71
N GLY A 139 -1.80 -18.28 -1.08
CA GLY A 139 -0.59 -19.05 -1.38
C GLY A 139 0.23 -18.46 -2.52
N LEU A 140 -0.40 -17.89 -3.55
CA LEU A 140 0.29 -17.19 -4.63
C LEU A 140 0.96 -15.91 -4.14
N TRP A 141 0.26 -15.10 -3.33
CA TRP A 141 0.84 -13.90 -2.72
C TRP A 141 2.03 -14.23 -1.82
N VAL A 142 1.86 -15.17 -0.90
CA VAL A 142 2.92 -15.62 0.04
C VAL A 142 4.12 -16.15 -0.73
N LYS A 143 3.90 -17.03 -1.71
CA LYS A 143 4.97 -17.65 -2.51
C LYS A 143 5.81 -16.61 -3.25
N HIS A 144 5.19 -15.71 -3.99
CA HIS A 144 5.91 -14.79 -4.86
C HIS A 144 6.49 -13.57 -4.12
N SER A 145 6.05 -13.32 -2.91
CA SER A 145 6.59 -12.27 -2.03
C SER A 145 7.56 -12.79 -0.97
N ASN A 146 7.91 -14.09 -0.99
CA ASN A 146 8.71 -14.74 0.07
C ASN A 146 8.13 -14.54 1.48
N GLY A 147 6.81 -14.65 1.64
CA GLY A 147 6.13 -14.49 2.92
C GLY A 147 5.96 -13.03 3.37
N HIS A 148 6.15 -12.08 2.46
CA HIS A 148 6.03 -10.66 2.78
C HIS A 148 4.59 -10.16 2.67
N PHE A 149 3.81 -10.69 1.71
CA PHE A 149 2.44 -10.32 1.40
C PHE A 149 1.49 -11.52 1.46
N GLY A 150 0.19 -11.25 1.61
CA GLY A 150 -0.88 -12.25 1.64
C GLY A 150 -1.83 -12.05 2.81
N PHE A 151 -3.03 -12.62 2.72
CA PHE A 151 -4.07 -12.52 3.78
C PHE A 151 -3.63 -13.21 5.08
N SER A 152 -2.93 -14.33 4.99
CA SER A 152 -2.37 -15.03 6.16
C SER A 152 -1.31 -14.19 6.86
N VAL A 153 -0.49 -13.45 6.10
CA VAL A 153 0.51 -12.52 6.62
C VAL A 153 -0.16 -11.35 7.33
N GLN A 154 -1.16 -10.77 6.70
CA GLN A 154 -1.98 -9.67 7.25
C GLN A 154 -2.69 -10.10 8.54
N LYS A 155 -3.30 -11.29 8.53
CA LYS A 155 -3.94 -11.87 9.71
C LYS A 155 -2.96 -12.01 10.88
N GLN A 156 -1.74 -12.49 10.62
CA GLN A 156 -0.75 -12.63 11.68
C GLN A 156 -0.31 -11.28 12.26
N ILE A 157 -0.15 -10.25 11.41
CA ILE A 157 0.15 -8.88 11.87
C ILE A 157 -1.01 -8.35 12.71
N TYR A 158 -2.26 -8.56 12.26
CA TYR A 158 -3.44 -8.16 13.01
C TYR A 158 -3.51 -8.79 14.41
N ILE A 159 -3.21 -10.09 14.52
CA ILE A 159 -3.13 -10.79 15.81
C ILE A 159 -2.04 -10.17 16.69
N ASN A 160 -0.87 -9.88 16.13
CA ASN A 160 0.25 -9.26 16.85
C ASN A 160 -0.10 -7.83 17.37
N CYS A 161 -1.00 -7.13 16.68
CA CYS A 161 -1.55 -5.84 17.12
C CYS A 161 -2.58 -5.97 18.26
N GLY A 162 -2.94 -7.20 18.65
CA GLY A 162 -3.96 -7.49 19.68
C GLY A 162 -5.35 -7.77 19.09
N GLY A 163 -5.46 -7.89 17.78
CA GLY A 163 -6.70 -8.23 17.07
C GLY A 163 -7.10 -9.70 17.25
N LYS A 164 -8.40 -9.96 17.17
CA LYS A 164 -8.97 -11.31 17.22
C LYS A 164 -9.62 -11.62 15.86
N PRO A 165 -9.14 -12.63 15.11
CA PRO A 165 -9.70 -12.99 13.81
C PRO A 165 -11.00 -13.80 13.94
N ASN A 166 -11.99 -13.25 14.64
CA ASN A 166 -13.29 -13.86 14.94
C ASN A 166 -14.46 -13.16 14.26
N GLY A 167 -14.17 -12.18 13.40
CA GLY A 167 -15.17 -11.40 12.69
C GLY A 167 -15.81 -10.26 13.52
N SER A 168 -15.43 -10.08 14.78
CA SER A 168 -15.89 -8.91 15.55
C SER A 168 -15.11 -7.66 15.17
N ILE A 169 -15.76 -6.49 15.34
CA ILE A 169 -15.11 -5.20 15.07
C ILE A 169 -14.00 -4.97 16.10
N PRO A 170 -12.76 -4.70 15.70
CA PRO A 170 -11.71 -4.34 16.62
C PRO A 170 -11.95 -2.95 17.23
N SER A 171 -11.29 -2.65 18.36
CA SER A 171 -11.21 -1.28 18.82
C SER A 171 -10.41 -0.41 17.84
N ASP A 172 -10.69 0.90 17.82
CA ASP A 172 -9.97 1.85 16.96
C ASP A 172 -8.46 1.77 17.17
N THR A 173 -8.01 1.63 18.42
CA THR A 173 -6.58 1.50 18.75
C THR A 173 -5.92 0.27 18.11
N ILE A 174 -6.59 -0.88 18.08
CA ILE A 174 -6.08 -2.09 17.45
C ILE A 174 -6.06 -1.92 15.94
N TRP A 175 -7.14 -1.35 15.39
CA TRP A 175 -7.27 -1.12 13.96
C TRP A 175 -6.22 -0.12 13.45
N GLU A 176 -6.04 0.99 14.13
CA GLU A 176 -5.05 2.00 13.78
C GLU A 176 -3.62 1.44 13.82
N ARG A 177 -3.29 0.70 14.89
CA ARG A 177 -1.98 0.02 14.99
C ARG A 177 -1.75 -0.95 13.84
N TYR A 178 -2.76 -1.75 13.49
CA TYR A 178 -2.67 -2.65 12.34
C TYR A 178 -2.44 -1.86 11.03
N CYS A 179 -3.19 -0.79 10.80
CA CYS A 179 -3.04 0.04 9.60
C CYS A 179 -1.66 0.71 9.53
N ASP A 180 -1.10 1.13 10.65
CA ASP A 180 0.26 1.69 10.73
C ASP A 180 1.30 0.62 10.37
N GLU A 181 1.19 -0.59 10.92
CA GLU A 181 2.11 -1.71 10.66
C GLU A 181 2.12 -2.15 9.19
N VAL A 182 0.96 -2.23 8.56
CA VAL A 182 0.87 -2.62 7.14
C VAL A 182 1.02 -1.42 6.18
N GLY A 183 1.19 -0.20 6.68
CA GLY A 183 1.37 1.01 5.88
C GLY A 183 0.10 1.51 5.18
N TRP A 184 -1.08 1.15 5.68
CA TRP A 184 -2.37 1.68 5.21
C TRP A 184 -2.76 2.98 5.90
N ARG A 185 -1.95 3.42 6.86
CA ARG A 185 -2.06 4.70 7.56
C ARG A 185 -0.66 5.29 7.72
N VAL A 186 -0.50 6.55 7.35
CA VAL A 186 0.77 7.29 7.44
C VAL A 186 0.52 8.61 8.14
N ASN A 187 1.27 8.90 9.20
CA ASN A 187 1.09 10.11 10.01
C ASN A 187 -0.36 10.32 10.50
N GLY A 188 -1.04 9.23 10.87
CA GLY A 188 -2.43 9.27 11.34
C GLY A 188 -3.48 9.37 10.23
N ILE A 189 -3.08 9.44 8.96
CA ILE A 189 -3.98 9.60 7.81
C ILE A 189 -4.07 8.29 7.03
N LYS A 190 -5.29 7.82 6.75
CA LYS A 190 -5.54 6.63 5.94
C LYS A 190 -5.05 6.85 4.51
N THR A 191 -4.27 5.91 3.99
CA THR A 191 -3.77 5.91 2.61
C THR A 191 -4.86 5.41 1.68
N HIS A 192 -5.14 6.15 0.61
CA HIS A 192 -6.03 5.71 -0.47
C HIS A 192 -5.28 4.74 -1.40
N TRP A 193 -6.00 3.80 -2.04
CA TRP A 193 -5.42 2.79 -2.93
C TRP A 193 -4.45 3.37 -3.98
N SER A 194 -4.81 4.49 -4.58
CA SER A 194 -3.96 5.17 -5.58
C SER A 194 -2.58 5.56 -5.05
N ASN A 195 -2.45 5.70 -3.73
CA ASN A 195 -1.24 6.11 -3.03
C ASN A 195 -0.54 4.94 -2.32
N CYS A 196 -1.08 3.72 -2.45
CA CYS A 196 -0.43 2.53 -1.92
C CYS A 196 0.89 2.25 -2.63
N THR A 197 1.83 1.64 -1.90
CA THR A 197 3.15 1.28 -2.43
C THR A 197 3.10 -0.10 -3.07
N PHE A 198 2.99 -0.17 -4.40
CA PHE A 198 2.99 -1.43 -5.15
C PHE A 198 4.41 -1.89 -5.50
N SER A 199 5.19 -2.25 -4.49
CA SER A 199 6.55 -2.76 -4.67
C SER A 199 6.91 -3.73 -3.55
N ALA A 200 7.96 -4.52 -3.74
CA ALA A 200 8.49 -5.41 -2.69
C ALA A 200 9.08 -4.65 -1.48
N ALA A 201 9.30 -3.33 -1.59
CA ALA A 201 9.75 -2.47 -0.51
C ALA A 201 8.60 -1.94 0.37
N ALA A 202 7.34 -2.19 0.01
CA ALA A 202 6.20 -1.83 0.86
C ALA A 202 6.27 -2.54 2.22
N PRO A 203 5.64 -2.02 3.27
CA PRO A 203 5.58 -2.69 4.57
C PRO A 203 5.06 -4.13 4.46
N ARG A 204 5.51 -5.00 5.35
CA ARG A 204 5.02 -6.38 5.40
C ARG A 204 3.50 -6.40 5.59
N GLY A 205 2.79 -7.22 4.82
CA GLY A 205 1.33 -7.28 4.84
C GLY A 205 0.62 -6.13 4.13
N HIS A 206 1.35 -5.23 3.44
CA HIS A 206 0.75 -4.12 2.71
C HIS A 206 -0.21 -4.59 1.60
N LEU A 207 0.06 -5.72 0.98
CA LEU A 207 -0.71 -6.28 -0.14
C LEU A 207 -1.24 -7.69 0.19
N PRO A 208 -2.33 -8.13 -0.44
CA PRO A 208 -3.24 -7.34 -1.28
C PRO A 208 -4.08 -6.36 -0.45
N THR A 209 -4.55 -5.29 -1.11
CA THR A 209 -5.46 -4.32 -0.49
C THR A 209 -6.92 -4.78 -0.60
N ASP A 210 -7.81 -4.26 0.26
CA ASP A 210 -9.24 -4.57 0.23
C ASP A 210 -10.09 -3.50 -0.48
N GLU A 211 -9.49 -2.36 -0.84
CA GLU A 211 -10.23 -1.17 -1.26
C GLU A 211 -11.04 -1.35 -2.54
N LYS A 212 -10.64 -2.28 -3.42
CA LYS A 212 -11.32 -2.50 -4.70
C LYS A 212 -12.42 -3.57 -4.66
N TRP A 213 -12.54 -4.34 -3.58
CA TRP A 213 -13.53 -5.41 -3.48
C TRP A 213 -14.21 -5.48 -2.11
N GLY A 214 -13.66 -4.79 -1.12
CA GLY A 214 -14.21 -4.71 0.22
C GLY A 214 -15.14 -3.52 0.40
N TYR A 215 -16.07 -3.64 1.34
CA TYR A 215 -16.86 -2.50 1.82
C TYR A 215 -16.07 -1.79 2.91
N TRP A 216 -15.42 -0.72 2.56
CA TRP A 216 -14.56 0.20 3.33
C TRP A 216 -14.40 -0.07 4.84
N GLY A 217 -13.15 -0.42 5.26
CA GLY A 217 -12.70 -0.26 6.64
C GLY A 217 -12.43 -1.57 7.38
N SER A 218 -12.30 -1.45 8.71
CA SER A 218 -12.00 -2.51 9.66
C SER A 218 -12.94 -3.74 9.58
N TRP A 219 -14.14 -3.57 9.07
CA TRP A 219 -15.15 -4.62 8.91
C TRP A 219 -14.74 -5.68 7.93
N THR A 220 -14.42 -5.29 6.69
CA THR A 220 -14.08 -6.22 5.60
C THR A 220 -12.84 -7.02 5.93
N VAL A 221 -11.79 -6.35 6.37
CA VAL A 221 -10.49 -6.96 6.69
C VAL A 221 -10.63 -7.99 7.80
N ASN A 222 -11.36 -7.66 8.87
CA ASN A 222 -11.55 -8.60 9.98
C ASN A 222 -12.42 -9.79 9.61
N ARG A 223 -13.38 -9.63 8.69
CA ARG A 223 -14.16 -10.75 8.11
C ARG A 223 -13.27 -11.68 7.29
N VAL A 224 -12.38 -11.11 6.47
CA VAL A 224 -11.38 -11.90 5.72
C VAL A 224 -10.47 -12.66 6.67
N PHE A 225 -10.00 -12.05 7.77
CA PHE A 225 -9.16 -12.75 8.74
C PHE A 225 -9.93 -13.86 9.47
N SER A 226 -11.19 -13.64 9.78
CA SER A 226 -12.07 -14.69 10.34
C SER A 226 -12.26 -15.84 9.34
N ARG A 227 -12.46 -15.53 8.06
CA ARG A 227 -12.56 -16.55 7.03
C ARG A 227 -11.23 -17.27 6.81
N ALA A 228 -10.10 -16.53 6.77
CA ALA A 228 -8.77 -17.11 6.69
C ALA A 228 -8.51 -18.08 7.87
N GLN A 229 -8.92 -17.70 9.09
CA GLN A 229 -8.84 -18.57 10.27
C GLN A 229 -9.66 -19.86 10.07
N THR A 230 -10.90 -19.74 9.59
CA THR A 230 -11.77 -20.89 9.32
C THR A 230 -11.20 -21.79 8.21
N CYS A 231 -10.53 -21.21 7.24
CA CYS A 231 -9.90 -21.92 6.12
C CYS A 231 -8.49 -22.45 6.42
N ASN A 232 -7.99 -22.32 7.67
CA ASN A 232 -6.65 -22.72 8.10
C ASN A 232 -5.50 -22.07 7.29
N LEU A 233 -5.62 -20.77 7.03
CA LEU A 233 -4.55 -19.94 6.49
C LEU A 233 -3.71 -19.35 7.60
#